data_3cc252b705ef8c4b2268bd788a3cc1ff
#
_entry.id   3cc252b705ef8c4b2268bd788a3cc1ff
#
_cell.length_a   1.000
_cell.length_b   1.000
_cell.length_c   1.000
_cell.angle_alpha   90.00
_cell.angle_beta   90.00
_cell.angle_gamma   90.00
#
_symmetry.space_group_name_H-M   'P 1'
#
loop_
_entity.id
_entity.type
_entity.pdbx_description
1 polymer ?
#
loop_
_entity_poly.entity_id
_entity_poly.type
_entity_poly.pdbx_seq_one_letter_code
_entity_poly.pdbx_strand_id
1 'polypeptide(L)'
;MAEGQPRLFEAVPNFSEGRDPAKVERIAGRVRAVPGVRVLGLTSDADHNRSVLTLAGEEEPLLEAATALARACAEEIDLSTQTGEHPRVGSLDVLPFVPLEGATLEDAARLARRAGERIGGLGFGVYLYESAATAPHRRNLAEIRRGGYEGLAARAGEEGWRPDYGPAELNPALGAVVVGARPFLVAYNAFLDTADVGVARDIAARLRERDGGMLGVKAIGLPVAGKAQVSMNLVDLSKTSLPTAVERVRELAAERGARVESTELIGLMPLEALLQTARHHLALPALEPGDVLEYRMRLPDRPSGTTSGE
;
A
#
# COMPACT_ATOMS: atom_id res chain seq x y z
N MET A 1 -6.49 17.08 21.51
CA MET A 1 -6.88 15.76 20.98
C MET A 1 -7.66 15.08 22.07
N ALA A 2 -8.88 14.60 21.79
CA ALA A 2 -9.69 13.94 22.81
C ALA A 2 -8.97 12.64 23.24
N GLU A 3 -8.65 12.54 24.53
CA GLU A 3 -8.18 11.31 25.15
C GLU A 3 -9.29 10.25 25.03
N GLY A 4 -9.04 9.17 24.29
CA GLY A 4 -9.93 8.00 24.27
C GLY A 4 -10.39 7.48 22.91
N GLN A 5 -10.09 8.11 21.79
CA GLN A 5 -10.40 7.47 20.50
C GLN A 5 -9.33 6.39 20.16
N PRO A 6 -9.78 5.18 19.76
CA PRO A 6 -8.85 4.14 19.34
C PRO A 6 -8.04 4.62 18.13
N ARG A 7 -6.74 4.37 18.14
CA ARG A 7 -5.87 4.62 16.99
C ARG A 7 -5.93 3.41 16.07
N LEU A 8 -6.48 3.63 14.89
CA LEU A 8 -6.61 2.60 13.87
C LEU A 8 -5.50 2.72 12.82
N PHE A 9 -5.02 1.58 12.38
CA PHE A 9 -4.04 1.47 11.31
C PHE A 9 -4.49 0.45 10.28
N GLU A 10 -4.04 0.65 9.06
CA GLU A 10 -4.02 -0.37 8.02
C GLU A 10 -2.60 -0.93 7.91
N ALA A 11 -2.50 -2.23 7.62
CA ALA A 11 -1.27 -2.83 7.13
C ALA A 11 -1.55 -3.55 5.81
N VAL A 12 -0.63 -3.40 4.84
CA VAL A 12 -0.78 -4.01 3.50
C VAL A 12 0.44 -4.88 3.20
N PRO A 13 0.66 -5.95 3.99
CA PRO A 13 1.78 -6.84 3.77
C PRO A 13 1.69 -7.57 2.44
N ASN A 14 2.87 -7.79 1.85
CA ASN A 14 3.04 -8.57 0.64
C ASN A 14 4.01 -9.71 0.91
N PHE A 15 3.69 -10.92 0.46
CA PHE A 15 4.53 -12.10 0.62
C PHE A 15 4.70 -12.88 -0.68
N SER A 16 5.80 -13.62 -0.79
CA SER A 16 6.27 -14.25 -2.03
C SER A 16 5.66 -15.64 -2.24
N GLU A 17 4.34 -15.73 -2.26
CA GLU A 17 3.57 -16.91 -2.66
C GLU A 17 2.26 -16.47 -3.31
N GLY A 18 1.96 -16.95 -4.48
CA GLY A 18 0.73 -16.64 -5.22
C GLY A 18 0.22 -17.81 -6.07
N ARG A 19 0.96 -18.93 -6.08
CA ARG A 19 0.68 -20.10 -6.95
C ARG A 19 0.00 -21.24 -6.20
N ASP A 20 0.28 -21.39 -4.91
CA ASP A 20 -0.35 -22.41 -4.06
C ASP A 20 -1.43 -21.76 -3.18
N PRO A 21 -2.73 -21.84 -3.56
CA PRO A 21 -3.82 -21.24 -2.78
C PRO A 21 -3.94 -21.83 -1.38
N ALA A 22 -3.57 -23.11 -1.19
CA ALA A 22 -3.65 -23.76 0.13
C ALA A 22 -2.59 -23.18 1.07
N LYS A 23 -1.37 -22.91 0.56
CA LYS A 23 -0.31 -22.27 1.30
C LYS A 23 -0.68 -20.82 1.64
N VAL A 24 -1.18 -20.07 0.66
CA VAL A 24 -1.68 -18.70 0.88
C VAL A 24 -2.74 -18.66 1.96
N GLU A 25 -3.68 -19.61 1.95
CA GLU A 25 -4.75 -19.67 2.95
C GLU A 25 -4.23 -20.06 4.33
N ARG A 26 -3.24 -20.95 4.45
CA ARG A 26 -2.60 -21.27 5.75
C ARG A 26 -1.91 -20.03 6.34
N ILE A 27 -1.18 -19.27 5.52
CA ILE A 27 -0.55 -18.01 5.94
C ILE A 27 -1.60 -17.00 6.39
N ALA A 28 -2.64 -16.76 5.59
CA ALA A 28 -3.72 -15.84 5.93
C ALA A 28 -4.51 -16.29 7.17
N GLY A 29 -4.69 -17.59 7.35
CA GLY A 29 -5.37 -18.19 8.50
C GLY A 29 -4.66 -17.87 9.83
N ARG A 30 -3.31 -17.83 9.84
CA ARG A 30 -2.53 -17.43 11.03
C ARG A 30 -2.82 -15.97 11.43
N VAL A 31 -3.00 -15.11 10.45
CA VAL A 31 -3.32 -13.69 10.68
C VAL A 31 -4.77 -13.52 11.16
N ARG A 32 -5.73 -14.23 10.54
CA ARG A 32 -7.15 -14.18 10.95
C ARG A 32 -7.37 -14.67 12.37
N ALA A 33 -6.48 -15.54 12.88
CA ALA A 33 -6.57 -16.06 14.24
C ALA A 33 -6.16 -15.02 15.32
N VAL A 34 -5.58 -13.89 14.94
CA VAL A 34 -5.17 -12.84 15.88
C VAL A 34 -6.39 -12.00 16.29
N PRO A 35 -6.76 -11.97 17.59
CA PRO A 35 -7.88 -11.16 18.03
C PRO A 35 -7.66 -9.67 17.79
N GLY A 36 -8.72 -8.94 17.45
CA GLY A 36 -8.67 -7.49 17.24
C GLY A 36 -8.15 -7.06 15.87
N VAL A 37 -7.78 -7.98 14.98
CA VAL A 37 -7.39 -7.72 13.59
C VAL A 37 -8.52 -8.10 12.64
N ARG A 38 -8.78 -7.24 11.67
CA ARG A 38 -9.70 -7.51 10.56
C ARG A 38 -8.90 -7.72 9.28
N VAL A 39 -9.07 -8.85 8.63
CA VAL A 39 -8.58 -9.09 7.27
C VAL A 39 -9.64 -8.54 6.31
N LEU A 40 -9.31 -7.45 5.62
CA LEU A 40 -10.21 -6.72 4.73
C LEU A 40 -10.11 -7.21 3.29
N GLY A 41 -8.98 -7.83 2.92
CA GLY A 41 -8.76 -8.36 1.59
C GLY A 41 -7.57 -9.30 1.53
N LEU A 42 -7.62 -10.22 0.57
CA LEU A 42 -6.52 -11.09 0.17
C LEU A 42 -6.58 -11.23 -1.35
N THR A 43 -5.50 -10.86 -2.02
CA THR A 43 -5.33 -11.05 -3.46
C THR A 43 -4.07 -11.84 -3.72
N SER A 44 -4.08 -12.70 -4.74
CA SER A 44 -2.94 -13.51 -5.16
C SER A 44 -2.75 -13.43 -6.66
N ASP A 45 -1.50 -13.39 -7.10
CA ASP A 45 -1.10 -13.35 -8.50
C ASP A 45 -0.07 -14.45 -8.76
N ALA A 46 -0.41 -15.39 -9.63
CA ALA A 46 0.43 -16.55 -9.93
C ALA A 46 1.62 -16.22 -10.82
N ASP A 47 1.51 -15.23 -11.73
CA ASP A 47 2.58 -14.82 -12.63
C ASP A 47 3.66 -14.07 -11.83
N HIS A 48 3.22 -13.15 -10.97
CA HIS A 48 4.10 -12.45 -10.03
C HIS A 48 4.55 -13.34 -8.86
N ASN A 49 3.88 -14.46 -8.63
CA ASN A 49 4.07 -15.37 -7.49
C ASN A 49 4.07 -14.61 -6.16
N ARG A 50 2.99 -13.86 -5.93
CA ARG A 50 2.87 -12.88 -4.86
C ARG A 50 1.44 -12.78 -4.36
N SER A 51 1.31 -12.59 -3.06
CA SER A 51 0.01 -12.29 -2.42
C SER A 51 0.09 -11.00 -1.60
N VAL A 52 -1.04 -10.33 -1.50
CA VAL A 52 -1.23 -9.10 -0.74
C VAL A 52 -2.39 -9.29 0.22
N LEU A 53 -2.14 -9.07 1.50
CA LEU A 53 -3.15 -8.95 2.53
C LEU A 53 -3.45 -7.48 2.80
N THR A 54 -4.70 -7.15 3.09
CA THR A 54 -5.10 -5.86 3.64
C THR A 54 -5.67 -6.11 5.03
N LEU A 55 -5.05 -5.52 6.03
CA LEU A 55 -5.37 -5.70 7.45
C LEU A 55 -5.76 -4.35 8.06
N ALA A 56 -6.67 -4.36 9.02
CA ALA A 56 -6.95 -3.19 9.85
C ALA A 56 -7.11 -3.59 11.32
N GLY A 57 -6.71 -2.69 12.21
CA GLY A 57 -6.79 -2.89 13.65
C GLY A 57 -6.08 -1.81 14.45
N GLU A 58 -6.10 -1.95 15.75
CA GLU A 58 -5.31 -1.13 16.67
C GLU A 58 -3.84 -1.57 16.68
N GLU A 59 -2.98 -0.80 17.34
CA GLU A 59 -1.53 -0.96 17.33
C GLU A 59 -1.08 -2.36 17.77
N GLU A 60 -1.50 -2.83 18.97
CA GLU A 60 -1.03 -4.13 19.48
C GLU A 60 -1.57 -5.33 18.68
N PRO A 61 -2.87 -5.41 18.33
CA PRO A 61 -3.37 -6.44 17.45
C PRO A 61 -2.63 -6.51 16.10
N LEU A 62 -2.37 -5.37 15.45
CA LEU A 62 -1.64 -5.38 14.18
C LEU A 62 -0.17 -5.79 14.34
N LEU A 63 0.47 -5.44 15.44
CA LEU A 63 1.83 -5.85 15.75
C LEU A 63 1.92 -7.39 15.94
N GLU A 64 0.94 -7.99 16.63
CA GLU A 64 0.82 -9.44 16.77
C GLU A 64 0.55 -10.10 15.40
N ALA A 65 -0.35 -9.53 14.60
CA ALA A 65 -0.66 -10.04 13.26
C ALA A 65 0.55 -10.00 12.32
N ALA A 66 1.33 -8.90 12.34
CA ALA A 66 2.56 -8.76 11.57
C ALA A 66 3.60 -9.83 11.98
N THR A 67 3.72 -10.09 13.29
CA THR A 67 4.62 -11.10 13.81
C THR A 67 4.15 -12.51 13.43
N ALA A 68 2.85 -12.79 13.54
CA ALA A 68 2.25 -14.07 13.13
C ALA A 68 2.42 -14.32 11.63
N LEU A 69 2.22 -13.29 10.81
CA LEU A 69 2.44 -13.35 9.36
C LEU A 69 3.90 -13.66 9.01
N ALA A 70 4.86 -12.94 9.62
CA ALA A 70 6.28 -13.16 9.38
C ALA A 70 6.69 -14.60 9.73
N ARG A 71 6.19 -15.13 10.86
CA ARG A 71 6.41 -16.51 11.27
C ARG A 71 5.80 -17.50 10.28
N ALA A 72 4.56 -17.27 9.85
CA ALA A 72 3.91 -18.11 8.85
C ALA A 72 4.65 -18.10 7.50
N CYS A 73 5.12 -16.94 7.05
CA CYS A 73 5.94 -16.84 5.84
C CYS A 73 7.27 -17.60 5.97
N ALA A 74 7.91 -17.55 7.15
CA ALA A 74 9.15 -18.28 7.42
C ALA A 74 8.94 -19.81 7.43
N GLU A 75 7.78 -20.29 7.87
CA GLU A 75 7.44 -21.71 7.93
C GLU A 75 6.99 -22.27 6.57
N GLU A 76 6.30 -21.47 5.74
CA GLU A 76 5.61 -21.94 4.53
C GLU A 76 6.36 -21.62 3.23
N ILE A 77 7.25 -20.62 3.23
CA ILE A 77 7.90 -20.11 2.01
C ILE A 77 9.41 -20.25 2.13
N ASP A 78 10.00 -21.00 1.21
CA ASP A 78 11.44 -20.98 0.98
C ASP A 78 11.76 -20.07 -0.20
N LEU A 79 12.26 -18.87 0.08
CA LEU A 79 12.57 -17.86 -0.93
C LEU A 79 13.60 -18.35 -1.97
N SER A 80 14.51 -19.23 -1.58
CA SER A 80 15.56 -19.75 -2.47
C SER A 80 15.02 -20.56 -3.65
N THR A 81 13.80 -21.11 -3.50
CA THR A 81 13.10 -21.88 -4.52
C THR A 81 12.05 -21.07 -5.28
N GLN A 82 11.77 -19.84 -4.83
CA GLN A 82 10.71 -19.00 -5.40
C GLN A 82 11.18 -18.28 -6.67
N THR A 83 10.32 -18.35 -7.69
CA THR A 83 10.49 -17.62 -8.96
C THR A 83 9.21 -16.84 -9.27
N GLY A 84 9.33 -15.65 -9.83
CA GLY A 84 8.21 -14.80 -10.25
C GLY A 84 8.72 -13.57 -10.99
N GLU A 85 7.86 -12.91 -11.76
CA GLU A 85 8.22 -11.71 -12.53
C GLU A 85 8.43 -10.48 -11.65
N HIS A 86 7.82 -10.46 -10.47
CA HIS A 86 7.92 -9.33 -9.55
C HIS A 86 9.24 -9.38 -8.75
N PRO A 87 9.99 -8.25 -8.65
CA PRO A 87 11.16 -8.17 -7.79
C PRO A 87 10.79 -8.47 -6.33
N ARG A 88 11.46 -9.44 -5.73
CA ARG A 88 11.27 -9.85 -4.34
C ARG A 88 12.55 -9.71 -3.54
N VAL A 89 12.44 -9.42 -2.27
CA VAL A 89 13.59 -9.38 -1.34
C VAL A 89 13.45 -10.38 -0.19
N GLY A 90 12.23 -10.88 0.08
CA GLY A 90 11.98 -11.83 1.15
C GLY A 90 10.72 -12.67 0.99
N SER A 91 10.59 -13.73 1.79
CA SER A 91 9.36 -14.53 1.88
C SER A 91 8.18 -13.67 2.36
N LEU A 92 8.37 -12.87 3.42
CA LEU A 92 7.62 -11.65 3.67
C LEU A 92 8.40 -10.49 3.04
N ASP A 93 7.85 -9.88 1.99
CA ASP A 93 8.60 -8.96 1.16
C ASP A 93 8.47 -7.50 1.62
N VAL A 94 7.25 -7.02 1.81
CA VAL A 94 6.97 -5.63 2.25
C VAL A 94 5.85 -5.59 3.26
N LEU A 95 6.01 -4.78 4.28
CA LEU A 95 5.03 -4.55 5.34
C LEU A 95 4.89 -3.04 5.62
N PRO A 96 4.02 -2.33 4.89
CA PRO A 96 3.67 -0.96 5.19
C PRO A 96 2.59 -0.88 6.27
N PHE A 97 2.75 0.09 7.16
CA PHE A 97 1.70 0.57 8.06
C PHE A 97 1.20 1.94 7.58
N VAL A 98 -0.10 2.12 7.62
CA VAL A 98 -0.81 3.33 7.17
C VAL A 98 -1.68 3.82 8.31
N PRO A 99 -1.54 5.07 8.75
CA PRO A 99 -2.42 5.61 9.78
C PRO A 99 -3.83 5.80 9.22
N LEU A 100 -4.82 5.37 9.99
CA LEU A 100 -6.23 5.60 9.76
C LEU A 100 -6.78 6.55 10.84
N GLU A 101 -8.04 6.38 11.21
CA GLU A 101 -8.73 7.21 12.20
C GLU A 101 -7.98 7.25 13.55
N GLY A 102 -7.79 8.45 14.09
CA GLY A 102 -7.13 8.67 15.39
C GLY A 102 -5.62 8.51 15.41
N ALA A 103 -5.00 8.00 14.32
CA ALA A 103 -3.56 7.77 14.23
C ALA A 103 -2.83 8.79 13.35
N THR A 104 -1.57 9.04 13.65
CA THR A 104 -0.66 9.88 12.88
C THR A 104 0.36 9.04 12.10
N LEU A 105 1.03 9.66 11.13
CA LEU A 105 2.10 8.99 10.38
C LEU A 105 3.29 8.64 11.30
N GLU A 106 3.55 9.43 12.35
CA GLU A 106 4.59 9.10 13.34
C GLU A 106 4.17 7.91 14.22
N ASP A 107 2.88 7.77 14.56
CA ASP A 107 2.37 6.58 15.24
C ASP A 107 2.59 5.33 14.38
N ALA A 108 2.29 5.41 13.08
CA ALA A 108 2.54 4.31 12.14
C ALA A 108 4.04 4.01 11.98
N ALA A 109 4.91 5.03 11.98
CA ALA A 109 6.36 4.84 11.91
C ALA A 109 6.89 4.16 13.19
N ARG A 110 6.34 4.50 14.36
CA ARG A 110 6.67 3.85 15.62
C ARG A 110 6.23 2.37 15.61
N LEU A 111 5.03 2.09 15.12
CA LEU A 111 4.53 0.73 14.95
C LEU A 111 5.41 -0.08 13.98
N ALA A 112 5.83 0.53 12.87
CA ALA A 112 6.74 -0.09 11.90
C ALA A 112 8.09 -0.47 12.53
N ARG A 113 8.68 0.39 13.38
CA ARG A 113 9.93 0.09 14.09
C ARG A 113 9.76 -1.08 15.07
N ARG A 114 8.66 -1.09 15.85
CA ARG A 114 8.33 -2.20 16.77
C ARG A 114 8.13 -3.52 16.01
N ALA A 115 7.42 -3.49 14.89
CA ALA A 115 7.23 -4.65 14.04
C ALA A 115 8.57 -5.13 13.45
N GLY A 116 9.41 -4.21 12.98
CA GLY A 116 10.73 -4.51 12.45
C GLY A 116 11.61 -5.22 13.47
N GLU A 117 11.64 -4.75 14.73
CA GLU A 117 12.39 -5.37 15.81
C GLU A 117 11.92 -6.81 16.08
N ARG A 118 10.60 -7.04 16.21
CA ARG A 118 10.04 -8.39 16.41
C ARG A 118 10.35 -9.32 15.26
N ILE A 119 10.21 -8.85 14.02
CA ILE A 119 10.46 -9.65 12.81
C ILE A 119 11.95 -9.94 12.64
N GLY A 120 12.84 -8.98 12.98
CA GLY A 120 14.28 -9.20 13.01
C GLY A 120 14.67 -10.31 13.98
N GLY A 121 13.98 -10.42 15.13
CA GLY A 121 14.14 -11.51 16.09
C GLY A 121 13.73 -12.90 15.56
N LEU A 122 13.00 -12.98 14.44
CA LEU A 122 12.65 -14.22 13.74
C LEU A 122 13.70 -14.64 12.69
N GLY A 123 14.77 -13.86 12.51
CA GLY A 123 15.85 -14.16 11.57
C GLY A 123 15.75 -13.48 10.21
N PHE A 124 14.76 -12.62 9.98
CA PHE A 124 14.73 -11.77 8.80
C PHE A 124 15.71 -10.61 8.91
N GLY A 125 16.37 -10.25 7.82
CA GLY A 125 16.99 -8.91 7.71
C GLY A 125 15.91 -7.87 7.48
N VAL A 126 15.80 -6.87 8.35
CA VAL A 126 14.75 -5.84 8.26
C VAL A 126 15.32 -4.52 7.79
N TYR A 127 14.70 -3.94 6.77
CA TYR A 127 15.02 -2.60 6.27
C TYR A 127 13.83 -1.66 6.47
N LEU A 128 14.05 -0.60 7.24
CA LEU A 128 13.02 0.42 7.45
C LEU A 128 12.95 1.37 6.25
N TYR A 129 11.73 1.71 5.81
CA TYR A 129 11.52 2.56 4.63
C TYR A 129 10.45 3.65 4.82
N GLU A 130 10.33 4.55 3.86
CA GLU A 130 9.42 5.70 3.86
C GLU A 130 9.59 6.52 5.15
N SER A 131 8.51 6.80 5.91
CA SER A 131 8.55 7.59 7.13
C SER A 131 9.25 6.90 8.32
N ALA A 132 9.47 5.59 8.26
CA ALA A 132 10.23 4.85 9.27
C ALA A 132 11.72 4.77 8.94
N ALA A 133 12.15 5.15 7.72
CA ALA A 133 13.53 5.01 7.23
C ALA A 133 14.56 5.66 8.16
N THR A 134 15.65 4.93 8.41
CA THR A 134 16.78 5.38 9.20
C THR A 134 17.84 6.11 8.38
N ALA A 135 17.77 5.97 7.04
CA ALA A 135 18.70 6.63 6.12
C ALA A 135 17.96 7.16 4.88
N PRO A 136 18.39 8.30 4.30
CA PRO A 136 17.70 8.94 3.17
C PRO A 136 17.52 8.04 1.95
N HIS A 137 18.52 7.24 1.59
CA HIS A 137 18.48 6.32 0.44
C HIS A 137 17.52 5.15 0.62
N ARG A 138 17.04 4.88 1.85
CA ARG A 138 16.06 3.83 2.17
C ARG A 138 14.61 4.33 2.14
N ARG A 139 14.37 5.62 1.95
CA ARG A 139 13.01 6.14 1.84
C ARG A 139 12.26 5.57 0.64
N ASN A 140 12.95 5.31 -0.46
CA ASN A 140 12.33 4.76 -1.65
C ASN A 140 12.45 3.23 -1.68
N LEU A 141 11.31 2.54 -1.61
CA LEU A 141 11.24 1.08 -1.69
C LEU A 141 11.96 0.51 -2.92
N ALA A 142 11.91 1.20 -4.08
CA ALA A 142 12.56 0.75 -5.30
C ALA A 142 14.09 0.69 -5.17
N GLU A 143 14.70 1.55 -4.37
CA GLU A 143 16.13 1.53 -4.09
C GLU A 143 16.53 0.31 -3.27
N ILE A 144 15.72 -0.04 -2.25
CA ILE A 144 15.96 -1.23 -1.43
C ILE A 144 15.79 -2.50 -2.27
N ARG A 145 14.80 -2.54 -3.16
CA ARG A 145 14.49 -3.69 -4.03
C ARG A 145 15.39 -3.81 -5.25
N ARG A 146 16.30 -2.87 -5.50
CA ARG A 146 17.15 -2.90 -6.69
C ARG A 146 18.00 -4.16 -6.73
N GLY A 147 17.82 -4.96 -7.80
CA GLY A 147 18.48 -6.26 -7.99
C GLY A 147 17.86 -7.42 -7.21
N GLY A 148 16.66 -7.22 -6.63
CA GLY A 148 15.97 -8.25 -5.86
C GLY A 148 16.70 -8.67 -4.59
N TYR A 149 16.42 -9.89 -4.10
CA TYR A 149 17.11 -10.47 -2.96
C TYR A 149 18.63 -10.56 -3.20
N GLU A 150 19.02 -10.99 -4.38
CA GLU A 150 20.42 -11.23 -4.76
C GLU A 150 21.23 -9.93 -4.69
N GLY A 151 20.68 -8.84 -5.24
CA GLY A 151 21.30 -7.53 -5.18
C GLY A 151 21.32 -6.93 -3.77
N LEU A 152 20.29 -7.20 -2.96
CA LEU A 152 20.27 -6.75 -1.58
C LEU A 152 21.24 -7.53 -0.70
N ALA A 153 21.29 -8.87 -0.85
CA ALA A 153 22.20 -9.73 -0.11
C ALA A 153 23.67 -9.39 -0.38
N ALA A 154 24.01 -9.10 -1.65
CA ALA A 154 25.36 -8.73 -2.04
C ALA A 154 25.87 -7.46 -1.33
N ARG A 155 24.99 -6.49 -1.04
CA ARG A 155 25.35 -5.22 -0.40
C ARG A 155 25.01 -5.13 1.09
N ALA A 156 24.34 -6.13 1.68
CA ALA A 156 23.90 -6.11 3.06
C ALA A 156 25.03 -5.92 4.09
N GLY A 157 26.26 -6.29 3.73
CA GLY A 157 27.47 -6.06 4.55
C GLY A 157 28.09 -4.67 4.41
N GLU A 158 27.71 -3.88 3.40
CA GLU A 158 28.27 -2.55 3.13
C GLU A 158 27.76 -1.52 4.13
N GLU A 159 28.55 -0.47 4.33
CA GLU A 159 28.15 0.67 5.15
C GLU A 159 26.86 1.32 4.57
N GLY A 160 25.89 1.57 5.46
CA GLY A 160 24.58 2.11 5.06
C GLY A 160 23.57 1.08 4.52
N TRP A 161 24.00 -0.17 4.22
CA TRP A 161 23.11 -1.24 3.74
C TRP A 161 22.91 -2.38 4.74
N ARG A 162 23.50 -2.30 5.93
CA ARG A 162 23.18 -3.24 7.00
C ARG A 162 21.71 -3.15 7.38
N PRO A 163 21.01 -4.29 7.61
CA PRO A 163 19.65 -4.26 8.12
C PRO A 163 19.53 -3.41 9.40
N ASP A 164 18.38 -2.77 9.58
CA ASP A 164 18.06 -2.03 10.80
C ASP A 164 17.86 -2.97 11.99
N TYR A 165 17.30 -4.18 11.71
CA TYR A 165 17.12 -5.26 12.68
C TYR A 165 17.44 -6.60 12.03
N GLY A 166 17.74 -7.59 12.87
CA GLY A 166 18.04 -8.96 12.44
C GLY A 166 19.49 -9.14 11.95
N PRO A 167 19.79 -10.28 11.32
CA PRO A 167 21.14 -10.64 10.92
C PRO A 167 21.63 -9.80 9.73
N ALA A 168 22.91 -9.42 9.75
CA ALA A 168 23.55 -8.73 8.62
C ALA A 168 23.75 -9.70 7.42
N GLU A 169 23.95 -10.98 7.67
CA GLU A 169 23.96 -12.02 6.65
C GLU A 169 22.51 -12.50 6.43
N LEU A 170 21.96 -12.18 5.26
CA LEU A 170 20.56 -12.49 4.96
C LEU A 170 20.40 -14.00 4.72
N ASN A 171 19.45 -14.62 5.44
CA ASN A 171 19.09 -16.02 5.27
C ASN A 171 18.45 -16.24 3.88
N PRO A 172 18.99 -17.14 3.01
CA PRO A 172 18.48 -17.36 1.66
C PRO A 172 17.01 -17.81 1.60
N ALA A 173 16.55 -18.57 2.61
CA ALA A 173 15.18 -19.06 2.65
C ALA A 173 14.18 -18.00 3.11
N LEU A 174 14.60 -17.07 3.97
CA LEU A 174 13.75 -16.00 4.50
C LEU A 174 13.87 -14.71 3.68
N GLY A 175 15.09 -14.35 3.28
CA GLY A 175 15.43 -13.08 2.69
C GLY A 175 15.38 -11.92 3.68
N ALA A 176 14.98 -10.77 3.17
CA ALA A 176 14.78 -9.55 3.94
C ALA A 176 13.32 -9.10 3.88
N VAL A 177 12.87 -8.33 4.85
CA VAL A 177 11.57 -7.66 4.81
C VAL A 177 11.76 -6.14 4.85
N VAL A 178 11.00 -5.44 4.02
CA VAL A 178 10.99 -3.97 4.02
C VAL A 178 9.78 -3.50 4.81
N VAL A 179 10.01 -2.93 5.99
CA VAL A 179 8.96 -2.50 6.92
C VAL A 179 8.93 -0.99 6.99
N GLY A 180 7.75 -0.38 6.93
CA GLY A 180 7.70 1.07 6.99
C GLY A 180 6.34 1.67 7.25
N ALA A 181 6.27 2.99 7.22
CA ALA A 181 5.06 3.75 7.37
C ALA A 181 4.92 4.75 6.23
N ARG A 182 3.73 4.82 5.65
CA ARG A 182 3.41 5.74 4.57
C ARG A 182 1.99 6.30 4.71
N PRO A 183 1.70 7.43 4.09
CA PRO A 183 0.33 7.86 3.92
C PRO A 183 -0.49 6.82 3.16
N PHE A 184 -1.80 6.94 3.25
CA PHE A 184 -2.70 6.12 2.43
C PHE A 184 -2.42 6.40 0.94
N LEU A 185 -2.44 5.35 0.13
CA LEU A 185 -2.38 5.51 -1.32
C LEU A 185 -3.60 4.89 -1.98
N VAL A 186 -4.08 5.53 -3.04
CA VAL A 186 -5.11 4.99 -3.92
C VAL A 186 -4.43 4.50 -5.20
N ALA A 187 -4.49 3.18 -5.43
CA ALA A 187 -4.04 2.57 -6.67
C ALA A 187 -5.20 2.55 -7.66
N TYR A 188 -5.04 3.24 -8.80
CA TYR A 188 -6.12 3.48 -9.75
C TYR A 188 -5.60 3.40 -11.19
N ASN A 189 -6.25 2.59 -11.99
CA ASN A 189 -5.89 2.35 -13.37
C ASN A 189 -6.93 2.96 -14.31
N ALA A 190 -6.49 3.56 -15.42
CA ALA A 190 -7.33 4.03 -16.50
C ALA A 190 -6.98 3.29 -17.80
N PHE A 191 -7.95 2.59 -18.38
CA PHE A 191 -7.82 1.94 -19.68
C PHE A 191 -8.22 2.90 -20.79
N LEU A 192 -7.39 2.99 -21.82
CA LEU A 192 -7.64 3.82 -22.97
C LEU A 192 -8.27 3.00 -24.11
N ASP A 193 -9.05 3.66 -24.97
CA ASP A 193 -9.66 3.07 -26.17
C ASP A 193 -8.65 2.85 -27.33
N THR A 194 -7.38 2.65 -26.99
CA THR A 194 -6.27 2.36 -27.92
C THR A 194 -5.36 1.28 -27.38
N ALA A 195 -4.71 0.55 -28.28
CA ALA A 195 -3.65 -0.41 -27.96
C ALA A 195 -2.25 0.22 -27.96
N ASP A 196 -2.11 1.50 -28.38
CA ASP A 196 -0.82 2.18 -28.40
C ASP A 196 -0.34 2.54 -27.00
N VAL A 197 0.54 1.71 -26.46
CA VAL A 197 1.18 1.92 -25.13
C VAL A 197 2.00 3.21 -25.07
N GLY A 198 2.45 3.74 -26.22
CA GLY A 198 3.15 5.03 -26.31
C GLY A 198 2.28 6.16 -25.78
N VAL A 199 0.98 6.15 -26.09
CA VAL A 199 0.00 7.13 -25.57
C VAL A 199 -0.07 7.04 -24.04
N ALA A 200 -0.23 5.85 -23.46
CA ALA A 200 -0.30 5.69 -22.02
C ALA A 200 1.01 6.09 -21.30
N ARG A 201 2.17 5.82 -21.91
CA ARG A 201 3.48 6.23 -21.38
C ARG A 201 3.66 7.73 -21.36
N ASP A 202 3.22 8.43 -22.43
CA ASP A 202 3.27 9.88 -22.49
C ASP A 202 2.34 10.53 -21.44
N ILE A 203 1.11 10.04 -21.31
CA ILE A 203 0.18 10.51 -20.29
C ILE A 203 0.78 10.29 -18.90
N ALA A 204 1.30 9.09 -18.61
CA ALA A 204 1.91 8.78 -17.32
C ALA A 204 3.12 9.68 -16.99
N ALA A 205 3.94 10.04 -17.99
CA ALA A 205 5.06 10.94 -17.81
C ALA A 205 4.61 12.37 -17.45
N ARG A 206 3.50 12.83 -18.02
CA ARG A 206 2.93 14.17 -17.75
C ARG A 206 2.10 14.24 -16.46
N LEU A 207 1.72 13.07 -15.91
CA LEU A 207 0.98 12.99 -14.64
C LEU A 207 1.89 12.93 -13.43
N ARG A 208 3.00 12.20 -13.51
CA ARG A 208 3.79 11.85 -12.32
C ARG A 208 4.64 13.01 -11.82
N GLU A 209 4.67 13.18 -10.50
CA GLU A 209 5.36 14.27 -9.80
C GLU A 209 6.85 14.38 -10.17
N ARG A 210 7.57 13.28 -10.26
CA ARG A 210 9.02 13.27 -10.54
C ARG A 210 9.41 13.91 -11.88
N ASP A 211 8.48 13.99 -12.84
CA ASP A 211 8.70 14.57 -14.16
C ASP A 211 8.04 15.97 -14.28
N GLY A 212 7.65 16.58 -13.14
CA GLY A 212 7.06 17.91 -13.09
C GLY A 212 5.53 17.92 -13.23
N GLY A 213 4.88 16.75 -13.12
CA GLY A 213 3.41 16.62 -13.15
C GLY A 213 2.75 16.92 -11.81
N MET A 214 1.71 16.17 -11.48
CA MET A 214 0.86 16.41 -10.30
C MET A 214 1.53 15.92 -9.01
N LEU A 215 1.49 16.75 -7.96
CA LEU A 215 2.07 16.42 -6.67
C LEU A 215 1.37 15.19 -6.04
N GLY A 216 2.15 14.26 -5.50
CA GLY A 216 1.62 13.05 -4.88
C GLY A 216 1.11 12.01 -5.89
N VAL A 217 1.43 12.13 -7.19
CA VAL A 217 1.05 11.16 -8.21
C VAL A 217 2.29 10.41 -8.72
N LYS A 218 2.23 9.07 -8.67
CA LYS A 218 3.14 8.16 -9.38
C LYS A 218 2.34 7.52 -10.51
N ALA A 219 2.88 7.46 -11.73
CA ALA A 219 2.19 6.87 -12.87
C ALA A 219 3.15 6.15 -13.82
N ILE A 220 2.65 5.08 -14.45
CA ILE A 220 3.32 4.33 -15.53
C ILE A 220 2.31 3.95 -16.61
N GLY A 221 2.78 3.83 -17.85
CA GLY A 221 1.98 3.33 -18.98
C GLY A 221 2.33 1.89 -19.30
N LEU A 222 1.34 1.01 -19.35
CA LEU A 222 1.49 -0.43 -19.51
C LEU A 222 0.58 -0.98 -20.63
N PRO A 223 0.97 -2.08 -21.31
CA PRO A 223 0.05 -2.88 -22.10
C PRO A 223 -0.66 -3.87 -21.17
N VAL A 224 -2.00 -3.87 -21.17
CA VAL A 224 -2.81 -4.81 -20.37
C VAL A 224 -3.98 -5.28 -21.22
N ALA A 225 -4.12 -6.60 -21.40
CA ALA A 225 -5.22 -7.23 -22.13
C ALA A 225 -5.48 -6.61 -23.52
N GLY A 226 -4.41 -6.27 -24.26
CA GLY A 226 -4.52 -5.67 -25.60
C GLY A 226 -4.88 -4.18 -25.63
N LYS A 227 -4.94 -3.51 -24.48
CA LYS A 227 -5.21 -2.07 -24.34
C LYS A 227 -4.03 -1.34 -23.71
N ALA A 228 -3.94 -0.04 -23.93
CA ALA A 228 -3.03 0.83 -23.22
C ALA A 228 -3.66 1.24 -21.88
N GLN A 229 -2.91 1.08 -20.79
CA GLN A 229 -3.34 1.40 -19.43
C GLN A 229 -2.42 2.45 -18.82
N VAL A 230 -3.01 3.49 -18.22
CA VAL A 230 -2.32 4.41 -17.31
C VAL A 230 -2.56 3.91 -15.89
N SER A 231 -1.54 3.32 -15.28
CA SER A 231 -1.58 2.87 -13.89
C SER A 231 -1.05 3.98 -12.99
N MET A 232 -1.83 4.35 -11.97
CA MET A 232 -1.53 5.47 -11.06
C MET A 232 -1.57 5.03 -9.61
N ASN A 233 -0.65 5.58 -8.81
CA ASN A 233 -0.74 5.59 -7.35
C ASN A 233 -0.81 7.04 -6.87
N LEU A 234 -1.96 7.42 -6.30
CA LEU A 234 -2.12 8.69 -5.60
C LEU A 234 -1.63 8.48 -4.17
N VAL A 235 -0.45 8.98 -3.85
CA VAL A 235 0.22 8.74 -2.56
C VAL A 235 -0.03 9.86 -1.54
N ASP A 236 -0.70 10.94 -1.95
CA ASP A 236 -1.10 12.04 -1.10
C ASP A 236 -2.38 12.71 -1.65
N LEU A 237 -3.53 12.27 -1.16
CA LEU A 237 -4.84 12.78 -1.60
C LEU A 237 -5.11 14.23 -1.19
N SER A 238 -4.32 14.78 -0.25
CA SER A 238 -4.41 16.20 0.14
C SER A 238 -3.80 17.12 -0.91
N LYS A 239 -2.84 16.62 -1.70
CA LYS A 239 -2.18 17.36 -2.79
C LYS A 239 -2.91 17.19 -4.12
N THR A 240 -3.30 15.95 -4.42
CA THR A 240 -4.04 15.64 -5.66
C THR A 240 -5.18 14.69 -5.32
N SER A 241 -6.42 15.17 -5.49
CA SER A 241 -7.61 14.35 -5.29
C SER A 241 -7.80 13.35 -6.42
N LEU A 242 -8.53 12.27 -6.17
CA LEU A 242 -8.84 11.27 -7.19
C LEU A 242 -9.55 11.88 -8.42
N PRO A 243 -10.64 12.70 -8.28
CA PRO A 243 -11.29 13.29 -9.44
C PRO A 243 -10.34 14.17 -10.26
N THR A 244 -9.51 14.99 -9.61
CA THR A 244 -8.52 15.85 -10.30
C THR A 244 -7.54 15.04 -11.13
N ALA A 245 -7.04 13.92 -10.60
CA ALA A 245 -6.14 13.03 -11.35
C ALA A 245 -6.84 12.38 -12.55
N VAL A 246 -8.07 11.89 -12.36
CA VAL A 246 -8.84 11.21 -13.42
C VAL A 246 -9.20 12.19 -14.55
N GLU A 247 -9.61 13.42 -14.21
CA GLU A 247 -9.88 14.45 -15.23
C GLU A 247 -8.63 14.80 -16.01
N ARG A 248 -7.49 14.91 -15.34
CA ARG A 248 -6.22 15.16 -16.03
C ARG A 248 -5.85 14.04 -16.99
N VAL A 249 -6.10 12.76 -16.62
CA VAL A 249 -5.94 11.62 -17.57
C VAL A 249 -6.83 11.79 -18.79
N ARG A 250 -8.11 12.17 -18.59
CA ARG A 250 -9.08 12.36 -19.69
C ARG A 250 -8.65 13.48 -20.66
N GLU A 251 -8.20 14.61 -20.11
CA GLU A 251 -7.67 15.72 -20.90
C GLU A 251 -6.46 15.29 -21.75
N LEU A 252 -5.47 14.65 -21.11
CA LEU A 252 -4.26 14.20 -21.78
C LEU A 252 -4.53 13.12 -22.83
N ALA A 253 -5.50 12.24 -22.58
CA ALA A 253 -5.93 11.25 -23.56
C ALA A 253 -6.57 11.93 -24.79
N ALA A 254 -7.45 12.90 -24.56
CA ALA A 254 -8.10 13.67 -25.63
C ALA A 254 -7.08 14.43 -26.51
N GLU A 255 -6.03 15.02 -25.93
CA GLU A 255 -4.93 15.65 -26.67
C GLU A 255 -4.21 14.67 -27.62
N ARG A 256 -4.28 13.37 -27.33
CA ARG A 256 -3.69 12.27 -28.13
C ARG A 256 -4.71 11.54 -29.02
N GLY A 257 -5.94 12.05 -29.12
CA GLY A 257 -7.01 11.44 -29.90
C GLY A 257 -7.55 10.14 -29.31
N ALA A 258 -7.28 9.88 -28.02
CA ALA A 258 -7.75 8.72 -27.28
C ALA A 258 -8.75 9.15 -26.19
N ARG A 259 -9.46 8.18 -25.62
CA ARG A 259 -10.41 8.38 -24.50
C ARG A 259 -10.18 7.35 -23.40
N VAL A 260 -10.51 7.70 -22.19
CA VAL A 260 -10.64 6.75 -21.09
C VAL A 260 -11.90 5.93 -21.31
N GLU A 261 -11.75 4.64 -21.57
CA GLU A 261 -12.85 3.71 -21.81
C GLU A 261 -13.42 3.18 -20.51
N SER A 262 -12.55 2.80 -19.59
CA SER A 262 -12.92 2.29 -18.27
C SER A 262 -11.83 2.59 -17.26
N THR A 263 -12.16 2.42 -15.98
CA THR A 263 -11.24 2.62 -14.87
C THR A 263 -11.36 1.47 -13.88
N GLU A 264 -10.31 1.24 -13.09
CA GLU A 264 -10.25 0.16 -12.12
C GLU A 264 -9.62 0.67 -10.82
N LEU A 265 -10.28 0.39 -9.70
CA LEU A 265 -9.70 0.59 -8.36
C LEU A 265 -8.99 -0.70 -7.95
N ILE A 266 -7.73 -0.59 -7.56
CA ILE A 266 -6.96 -1.71 -7.02
C ILE A 266 -6.96 -1.63 -5.49
N GLY A 267 -7.56 -2.63 -4.85
CA GLY A 267 -7.71 -2.67 -3.40
C GLY A 267 -8.83 -1.77 -2.89
N LEU A 268 -8.58 -1.14 -1.74
CA LEU A 268 -9.54 -0.29 -1.06
C LEU A 268 -9.17 1.19 -1.20
N MET A 269 -10.14 2.09 -1.04
CA MET A 269 -9.91 3.52 -0.93
C MET A 269 -10.56 4.07 0.35
N PRO A 270 -10.03 5.17 0.92
CA PRO A 270 -10.69 5.84 2.03
C PRO A 270 -12.04 6.42 1.61
N LEU A 271 -13.00 6.46 2.54
CA LEU A 271 -14.29 7.13 2.32
C LEU A 271 -14.10 8.57 1.82
N GLU A 272 -13.09 9.28 2.35
CA GLU A 272 -12.78 10.65 1.94
C GLU A 272 -12.47 10.79 0.45
N ALA A 273 -11.75 9.83 -0.16
CA ALA A 273 -11.49 9.85 -1.61
C ALA A 273 -12.79 9.75 -2.43
N LEU A 274 -13.75 8.95 -1.95
CA LEU A 274 -15.08 8.84 -2.57
C LEU A 274 -15.89 10.13 -2.36
N LEU A 275 -15.87 10.71 -1.15
CA LEU A 275 -16.56 11.96 -0.84
C LEU A 275 -16.00 13.14 -1.65
N GLN A 276 -14.68 13.24 -1.80
CA GLN A 276 -14.06 14.25 -2.68
C GLN A 276 -14.57 14.12 -4.13
N THR A 277 -14.69 12.89 -4.61
CA THR A 277 -15.23 12.63 -5.95
C THR A 277 -16.69 13.04 -6.06
N ALA A 278 -17.50 12.72 -5.06
CA ALA A 278 -18.92 13.12 -5.01
C ALA A 278 -19.08 14.64 -4.89
N ARG A 279 -18.31 15.30 -4.01
CA ARG A 279 -18.31 16.77 -3.89
C ARG A 279 -18.01 17.45 -5.22
N HIS A 280 -17.01 16.94 -5.93
CA HIS A 280 -16.59 17.50 -7.22
C HIS A 280 -17.66 17.34 -8.30
N HIS A 281 -18.14 16.12 -8.53
CA HIS A 281 -19.06 15.84 -9.65
C HIS A 281 -20.53 16.22 -9.37
N LEU A 282 -20.95 16.23 -8.10
CA LEU A 282 -22.32 16.57 -7.70
C LEU A 282 -22.48 18.03 -7.27
N ALA A 283 -21.40 18.81 -7.25
CA ALA A 283 -21.37 20.20 -6.74
C ALA A 283 -21.92 20.31 -5.30
N LEU A 284 -21.55 19.36 -4.42
CA LEU A 284 -21.95 19.28 -3.02
C LEU A 284 -20.75 19.57 -2.10
N PRO A 285 -20.25 20.81 -1.98
CA PRO A 285 -18.98 21.09 -1.28
C PRO A 285 -19.03 20.77 0.23
N ALA A 286 -20.20 20.77 0.82
CA ALA A 286 -20.42 20.52 2.25
C ALA A 286 -20.71 19.03 2.59
N LEU A 287 -20.62 18.11 1.61
CA LEU A 287 -20.88 16.69 1.86
C LEU A 287 -19.85 16.11 2.85
N GLU A 288 -20.31 15.59 3.98
CA GLU A 288 -19.50 15.04 5.06
C GLU A 288 -19.75 13.53 5.23
N PRO A 289 -18.85 12.77 5.88
CA PRO A 289 -19.08 11.35 6.16
C PRO A 289 -20.41 11.09 6.88
N GLY A 290 -20.84 11.99 7.77
CA GLY A 290 -22.10 11.89 8.51
C GLY A 290 -23.37 12.03 7.66
N ASP A 291 -23.25 12.42 6.38
CA ASP A 291 -24.37 12.49 5.43
C ASP A 291 -24.58 11.17 4.68
N VAL A 292 -23.63 10.22 4.82
CA VAL A 292 -23.75 8.86 4.29
C VAL A 292 -24.50 8.00 5.30
N LEU A 293 -25.64 7.43 4.89
CA LEU A 293 -26.57 6.72 5.78
C LEU A 293 -25.87 5.58 6.57
N GLU A 294 -25.13 4.71 5.89
CA GLU A 294 -24.45 3.57 6.52
C GLU A 294 -23.33 4.01 7.46
N TYR A 295 -22.67 5.12 7.18
CA TYR A 295 -21.67 5.69 8.06
C TYR A 295 -22.34 6.32 9.28
N ARG A 296 -23.44 7.07 9.07
CA ARG A 296 -24.23 7.69 10.12
C ARG A 296 -24.76 6.67 11.14
N MET A 297 -25.20 5.50 10.68
CA MET A 297 -25.69 4.41 11.54
C MET A 297 -24.64 3.86 12.50
N ARG A 298 -23.34 4.08 12.23
CA ARG A 298 -22.22 3.64 13.08
C ARG A 298 -21.76 4.70 14.07
N LEU A 299 -22.23 5.95 13.91
CA LEU A 299 -21.91 7.01 14.86
C LEU A 299 -22.86 6.93 16.06
N PRO A 300 -22.38 7.31 17.27
CA PRO A 300 -23.27 7.47 18.41
C PRO A 300 -24.34 8.51 18.10
N ASP A 301 -25.50 8.38 18.76
CA ASP A 301 -26.56 9.34 18.64
C ASP A 301 -26.05 10.76 18.96
N ARG A 302 -26.40 11.73 18.14
CA ARG A 302 -26.13 13.13 18.49
C ARG A 302 -26.94 13.48 19.74
N PRO A 303 -26.32 14.10 20.77
CA PRO A 303 -27.11 14.65 21.84
C PRO A 303 -28.15 15.61 21.23
N SER A 304 -29.40 15.40 21.57
CA SER A 304 -30.52 16.27 21.17
C SER A 304 -30.24 17.68 21.65
N GLY A 305 -29.82 18.60 20.77
CA GLY A 305 -29.62 19.99 21.18
C GLY A 305 -28.70 20.89 20.39
N THR A 306 -28.27 20.52 19.16
CA THR A 306 -27.62 21.51 18.27
C THR A 306 -28.32 21.57 16.93
N THR A 307 -29.41 22.31 16.87
CA THR A 307 -29.85 22.97 15.64
C THR A 307 -28.76 23.96 15.24
N SER A 308 -27.98 23.65 14.21
CA SER A 308 -27.23 24.67 13.48
C SER A 308 -28.26 25.61 12.86
N GLY A 309 -28.40 26.78 13.50
CA GLY A 309 -29.22 27.87 12.99
C GLY A 309 -28.68 28.35 11.64
N GLU A 310 -29.64 28.72 10.83
CA GLU A 310 -29.68 29.48 9.58
C GLU A 310 -28.42 30.11 9.04
#